data_317f9d92eb7e8c399fa557a4d2f2afd6
#
_entry.id   317f9d92eb7e8c399fa557a4d2f2afd6
#
_cell.length_a   1.000
_cell.length_b   1.000
_cell.length_c   1.000
_cell.angle_alpha   90.00
_cell.angle_beta   90.00
_cell.angle_gamma   90.00
#
_symmetry.space_group_name_H-M   'P 1'
#
loop_
_entity.id
_entity.type
_entity.pdbx_description
1 polymer ?
#
loop_
_entity_poly.entity_id
_entity_poly.type
_entity_poly.pdbx_seq_one_letter_code
_entity_poly.pdbx_strand_id
1 'polypeptide(L)'
;MADLQTMRAIYLMAHGGPEALVYRNDIPIPAPRRSEVLIKVGAAGINNTDINTRVGWYSKGEGDAADASWGGQALSFPRIQGADICGEVVDVGEQADPGLIGKRVLVEPCLREANGEPLVSPWYIGSECDGGFADYVTVAARHAYPIDSSLSDAELASFPCSYSTAENMLTRAQVTENDTLLITGASGGVGSAAIQLAKARGASVIAVASGAKQQSVLDAGANRALIRGNSLHDELGDNAVDVVIDLVGGEDWPELLNILRPFGRYAVSGAIAGPIVELDLRTLYLKDQRFAGCTVLDEGVFSRLVGLIERGDIKPLLARSFPLESLSEAQAFFLDKQFTGKLVIDMGL
;
A
#
# COMPACT_ATOMS: atom_id res chain seq x y z
N MET A 1 10.77 -39.89 -9.29
CA MET A 1 9.89 -38.79 -8.87
C MET A 1 10.87 -37.69 -8.49
N ALA A 2 10.87 -36.55 -9.20
CA ALA A 2 11.65 -35.40 -8.79
C ALA A 2 11.17 -35.02 -7.39
N ASP A 3 12.08 -34.81 -6.43
CA ASP A 3 11.74 -34.25 -5.14
C ASP A 3 11.05 -32.91 -5.41
N LEU A 4 9.74 -32.85 -5.21
CA LEU A 4 8.98 -31.61 -5.25
C LEU A 4 9.52 -30.77 -4.09
N GLN A 5 10.31 -29.74 -4.41
CA GLN A 5 10.74 -28.79 -3.40
C GLN A 5 9.51 -28.05 -2.87
N THR A 6 9.38 -27.99 -1.56
CA THR A 6 8.27 -27.33 -0.88
C THR A 6 8.73 -26.06 -0.20
N MET A 7 7.78 -25.17 0.09
CA MET A 7 7.99 -23.88 0.74
C MET A 7 7.05 -23.67 1.92
N ARG A 8 7.40 -22.74 2.80
CA ARG A 8 6.52 -22.22 3.84
C ARG A 8 5.63 -21.13 3.25
N ALA A 9 4.36 -21.09 3.64
CA ALA A 9 3.45 -19.98 3.35
C ALA A 9 2.29 -19.93 4.35
N ILE A 10 1.58 -18.79 4.37
CA ILE A 10 0.31 -18.65 5.07
C ILE A 10 -0.82 -18.65 4.05
N TYR A 11 -1.69 -19.63 4.11
CA TYR A 11 -2.92 -19.69 3.34
C TYR A 11 -4.06 -18.96 4.06
N LEU A 12 -4.70 -18.05 3.37
CA LEU A 12 -6.06 -17.59 3.69
C LEU A 12 -7.04 -18.64 3.11
N MET A 13 -7.74 -19.36 3.97
CA MET A 13 -8.60 -20.49 3.60
C MET A 13 -10.03 -20.07 3.24
N ALA A 14 -10.49 -18.93 3.77
CA ALA A 14 -11.81 -18.33 3.55
C ALA A 14 -11.79 -16.89 4.06
N HIS A 15 -12.83 -16.11 3.75
CA HIS A 15 -13.05 -14.85 4.48
C HIS A 15 -13.32 -15.14 5.96
N GLY A 16 -12.78 -14.30 6.85
CA GLY A 16 -12.98 -14.51 8.29
C GLY A 16 -11.98 -13.77 9.17
N GLY A 17 -11.92 -14.20 10.42
CA GLY A 17 -10.97 -13.73 11.42
C GLY A 17 -9.55 -14.31 11.25
N PRO A 18 -8.67 -14.11 12.23
CA PRO A 18 -7.31 -14.65 12.19
C PRO A 18 -7.24 -16.16 12.04
N GLU A 19 -8.27 -16.90 12.44
CA GLU A 19 -8.41 -18.35 12.31
C GLU A 19 -8.45 -18.84 10.84
N ALA A 20 -8.76 -17.94 9.91
CA ALA A 20 -8.73 -18.25 8.47
C ALA A 20 -7.31 -18.29 7.90
N LEU A 21 -6.30 -17.84 8.65
CA LEU A 21 -4.88 -17.87 8.27
C LEU A 21 -4.25 -19.18 8.75
N VAL A 22 -3.79 -20.01 7.82
CA VAL A 22 -3.24 -21.33 8.10
C VAL A 22 -1.79 -21.41 7.60
N TYR A 23 -0.85 -21.60 8.53
CA TYR A 23 0.54 -21.87 8.20
C TYR A 23 0.72 -23.25 7.59
N ARG A 24 1.48 -23.35 6.50
CA ARG A 24 1.86 -24.58 5.81
C ARG A 24 3.35 -24.55 5.47
N ASN A 25 3.99 -25.72 5.44
CA ASN A 25 5.39 -25.91 5.06
C ASN A 25 5.58 -27.00 3.97
N ASP A 26 4.49 -27.41 3.37
CA ASP A 26 4.43 -28.47 2.37
C ASP A 26 3.84 -28.00 1.04
N ILE A 27 3.84 -26.69 0.82
CA ILE A 27 3.31 -26.08 -0.41
C ILE A 27 4.35 -26.20 -1.52
N PRO A 28 3.99 -26.72 -2.71
CA PRO A 28 4.92 -26.76 -3.84
C PRO A 28 5.46 -25.37 -4.20
N ILE A 29 6.77 -25.24 -4.42
CA ILE A 29 7.35 -24.01 -4.97
C ILE A 29 6.77 -23.78 -6.37
N PRO A 30 6.20 -22.59 -6.67
CA PRO A 30 5.66 -22.31 -8.00
C PRO A 30 6.78 -22.21 -9.04
N ALA A 31 6.53 -22.68 -10.26
CA ALA A 31 7.43 -22.48 -11.38
C ALA A 31 7.06 -21.20 -12.14
N PRO A 32 8.03 -20.34 -12.54
CA PRO A 32 7.74 -19.15 -13.29
C PRO A 32 7.23 -19.52 -14.69
N ARG A 33 6.18 -18.86 -15.15
CA ARG A 33 5.67 -18.98 -16.52
C ARG A 33 6.54 -18.16 -17.46
N ARG A 34 6.21 -18.18 -18.77
CA ARG A 34 7.05 -17.62 -19.85
C ARG A 34 7.67 -16.27 -19.55
N SER A 35 6.86 -15.28 -19.15
CA SER A 35 7.30 -13.90 -18.87
C SER A 35 7.49 -13.60 -17.38
N GLU A 36 7.39 -14.62 -16.51
CA GLU A 36 7.47 -14.45 -15.06
C GLU A 36 8.88 -14.68 -14.53
N VAL A 37 9.12 -14.20 -13.34
CA VAL A 37 10.27 -14.51 -12.50
C VAL A 37 9.80 -15.21 -11.23
N LEU A 38 10.62 -16.10 -10.69
CA LEU A 38 10.49 -16.68 -9.37
C LEU A 38 11.36 -15.86 -8.40
N ILE A 39 10.74 -15.31 -7.38
CA ILE A 39 11.39 -14.51 -6.35
C ILE A 39 11.44 -15.31 -5.07
N LYS A 40 12.63 -15.50 -4.51
CA LYS A 40 12.81 -15.89 -3.11
C LYS A 40 12.53 -14.67 -2.25
N VAL A 41 11.45 -14.71 -1.49
CA VAL A 41 11.03 -13.58 -0.66
C VAL A 41 11.99 -13.43 0.52
N GLY A 42 12.55 -12.26 0.69
CA GLY A 42 13.33 -11.88 1.87
C GLY A 42 12.45 -11.29 2.95
N ALA A 43 11.50 -10.43 2.56
CA ALA A 43 10.54 -9.84 3.47
C ALA A 43 9.24 -9.41 2.75
N ALA A 44 8.13 -9.34 3.50
CA ALA A 44 6.83 -8.87 2.99
C ALA A 44 6.12 -7.97 4.01
N GLY A 45 5.71 -6.77 3.58
CA GLY A 45 5.03 -5.79 4.45
C GLY A 45 3.54 -6.08 4.65
N ILE A 46 3.03 -5.73 5.83
CA ILE A 46 1.61 -5.85 6.20
C ILE A 46 0.86 -4.56 5.90
N ASN A 47 -0.33 -4.69 5.32
CA ASN A 47 -1.18 -3.58 4.92
C ASN A 47 -2.63 -3.74 5.41
N ASN A 48 -3.39 -2.64 5.39
CA ASN A 48 -4.85 -2.71 5.59
C ASN A 48 -5.51 -3.60 4.53
N THR A 49 -5.00 -3.61 3.30
CA THR A 49 -5.56 -4.42 2.22
C THR A 49 -5.53 -5.91 2.52
N ASP A 50 -4.50 -6.43 3.21
CA ASP A 50 -4.46 -7.83 3.62
C ASP A 50 -5.61 -8.16 4.59
N ILE A 51 -5.87 -7.26 5.54
CA ILE A 51 -6.95 -7.43 6.52
C ILE A 51 -8.32 -7.22 5.84
N ASN A 52 -8.46 -6.18 5.02
CA ASN A 52 -9.70 -5.88 4.32
C ASN A 52 -10.11 -7.03 3.39
N THR A 53 -9.15 -7.59 2.64
CA THR A 53 -9.39 -8.77 1.79
C THR A 53 -9.77 -9.98 2.62
N ARG A 54 -9.06 -10.22 3.75
CA ARG A 54 -9.35 -11.34 4.64
C ARG A 54 -10.78 -11.28 5.21
N VAL A 55 -11.23 -10.11 5.66
CA VAL A 55 -12.56 -9.95 6.26
C VAL A 55 -13.68 -9.67 5.24
N GLY A 56 -13.36 -9.60 3.93
CA GLY A 56 -14.35 -9.33 2.89
C GLY A 56 -14.84 -7.88 2.83
N TRP A 57 -14.05 -6.91 3.35
CA TRP A 57 -14.48 -5.50 3.48
C TRP A 57 -14.76 -4.81 2.14
N TYR A 58 -14.14 -5.24 1.04
CA TYR A 58 -14.34 -4.65 -0.28
C TYR A 58 -15.67 -5.01 -0.92
N SER A 59 -16.37 -6.04 -0.41
CA SER A 59 -17.71 -6.40 -0.91
C SER A 59 -18.71 -5.27 -0.65
N LYS A 60 -19.48 -4.94 -1.69
CA LYS A 60 -20.56 -3.95 -1.62
C LYS A 60 -21.95 -4.60 -1.63
N GLY A 61 -22.03 -5.92 -1.82
CA GLY A 61 -23.27 -6.69 -1.90
C GLY A 61 -23.82 -7.08 -0.52
N GLU A 62 -25.12 -7.32 -0.45
CA GLU A 62 -25.78 -8.01 0.66
C GLU A 62 -25.59 -9.52 0.42
N GLY A 63 -24.66 -10.18 1.14
CA GLY A 63 -24.46 -11.62 1.02
C GLY A 63 -23.00 -12.05 1.14
N ASP A 64 -22.64 -13.22 0.62
CA ASP A 64 -21.43 -13.99 0.86
C ASP A 64 -20.11 -13.40 0.33
N ALA A 65 -19.87 -12.10 0.41
CA ALA A 65 -18.61 -11.44 0.01
C ALA A 65 -18.11 -11.87 -1.40
N ALA A 66 -19.05 -12.13 -2.33
CA ALA A 66 -18.75 -12.69 -3.64
C ALA A 66 -17.89 -11.80 -4.54
N ASP A 67 -17.73 -10.51 -4.18
CA ASP A 67 -16.98 -9.48 -4.88
C ASP A 67 -15.88 -8.84 -4.01
N ALA A 68 -15.37 -9.59 -3.03
CA ALA A 68 -14.52 -9.06 -1.96
C ALA A 68 -13.03 -8.98 -2.28
N SER A 69 -12.58 -9.32 -3.51
CA SER A 69 -11.21 -9.04 -3.93
C SER A 69 -10.98 -7.55 -4.15
N TRP A 70 -9.72 -7.12 -4.22
CA TRP A 70 -9.39 -5.73 -4.51
C TRP A 70 -9.96 -5.26 -5.87
N GLY A 71 -9.98 -6.12 -6.87
CA GLY A 71 -10.55 -5.84 -8.19
C GLY A 71 -12.08 -5.96 -8.28
N GLY A 72 -12.78 -6.28 -7.18
CA GLY A 72 -14.22 -6.44 -7.15
C GLY A 72 -14.73 -7.75 -7.75
N GLN A 73 -13.91 -8.80 -7.72
CA GLN A 73 -14.26 -10.16 -8.11
C GLN A 73 -14.31 -11.08 -6.87
N ALA A 74 -14.89 -12.27 -7.03
CA ALA A 74 -14.81 -13.28 -5.99
C ALA A 74 -13.35 -13.69 -5.75
N LEU A 75 -12.95 -13.78 -4.48
CA LEU A 75 -11.63 -14.28 -4.11
C LEU A 75 -11.58 -15.81 -4.24
N SER A 76 -10.52 -16.33 -4.88
CA SER A 76 -10.29 -17.78 -4.93
C SER A 76 -9.48 -18.23 -3.72
N PHE A 77 -9.95 -19.25 -3.01
CA PHE A 77 -9.26 -19.85 -1.87
C PHE A 77 -8.69 -21.23 -2.21
N PRO A 78 -7.59 -21.67 -1.56
CA PRO A 78 -6.77 -20.87 -0.66
C PRO A 78 -6.03 -19.75 -1.40
N ARG A 79 -5.69 -18.66 -0.67
CA ARG A 79 -4.94 -17.52 -1.21
C ARG A 79 -3.75 -17.21 -0.30
N ILE A 80 -2.56 -17.00 -0.86
CA ILE A 80 -1.42 -16.41 -0.16
C ILE A 80 -1.53 -14.89 -0.31
N GLN A 81 -1.60 -14.16 0.80
CA GLN A 81 -1.66 -12.71 0.81
C GLN A 81 -0.26 -12.09 0.87
N GLY A 82 -0.15 -10.76 1.02
CA GLY A 82 1.11 -10.02 1.13
C GLY A 82 1.45 -9.27 -0.16
N ALA A 83 1.15 -7.96 -0.18
CA ALA A 83 1.32 -7.10 -1.35
C ALA A 83 2.68 -6.42 -1.44
N ASP A 84 3.38 -6.28 -0.32
CA ASP A 84 4.69 -5.63 -0.22
C ASP A 84 5.79 -6.67 -0.26
N ILE A 85 6.53 -6.78 -1.35
CA ILE A 85 7.54 -7.83 -1.51
C ILE A 85 8.91 -7.22 -1.83
N CYS A 86 9.91 -7.61 -1.04
CA CYS A 86 11.33 -7.52 -1.37
C CYS A 86 11.94 -8.92 -1.37
N GLY A 87 12.77 -9.24 -2.36
CA GLY A 87 13.41 -10.53 -2.44
C GLY A 87 14.41 -10.62 -3.58
N GLU A 88 14.94 -11.81 -3.81
CA GLU A 88 15.91 -12.10 -4.87
C GLU A 88 15.28 -12.95 -5.97
N VAL A 89 15.50 -12.60 -7.24
CA VAL A 89 15.11 -13.42 -8.37
C VAL A 89 15.99 -14.66 -8.43
N VAL A 90 15.39 -15.85 -8.33
CA VAL A 90 16.13 -17.13 -8.31
C VAL A 90 15.92 -17.97 -9.55
N ASP A 91 14.86 -17.70 -10.32
CA ASP A 91 14.56 -18.38 -11.59
C ASP A 91 13.72 -17.46 -12.49
N VAL A 92 13.74 -17.71 -13.79
CA VAL A 92 13.01 -16.92 -14.81
C VAL A 92 12.36 -17.83 -15.84
N GLY A 93 11.20 -17.43 -16.32
CA GLY A 93 10.54 -18.08 -17.46
C GLY A 93 11.29 -17.83 -18.77
N GLU A 94 11.00 -18.64 -19.79
CA GLU A 94 11.74 -18.68 -21.07
C GLU A 94 11.77 -17.36 -21.87
N GLN A 95 10.85 -16.42 -21.57
CA GLN A 95 10.76 -15.11 -22.24
C GLN A 95 11.19 -13.94 -21.32
N ALA A 96 11.47 -14.20 -20.04
CA ALA A 96 11.99 -13.20 -19.12
C ALA A 96 13.52 -13.06 -19.30
N ASP A 97 14.05 -11.90 -18.94
CA ASP A 97 15.48 -11.63 -19.03
C ASP A 97 16.26 -12.46 -17.99
N PRO A 98 17.13 -13.39 -18.40
CA PRO A 98 17.95 -14.16 -17.48
C PRO A 98 18.95 -13.30 -16.66
N GLY A 99 19.23 -12.07 -17.09
CA GLY A 99 20.03 -11.10 -16.34
C GLY A 99 19.39 -10.63 -15.03
N LEU A 100 18.10 -10.97 -14.80
CA LEU A 100 17.44 -10.72 -13.53
C LEU A 100 17.83 -11.72 -12.43
N ILE A 101 18.31 -12.92 -12.77
CA ILE A 101 18.73 -13.92 -11.77
C ILE A 101 19.82 -13.34 -10.87
N GLY A 102 19.64 -13.50 -9.56
CA GLY A 102 20.51 -12.95 -8.51
C GLY A 102 20.30 -11.44 -8.25
N LYS A 103 19.35 -10.79 -8.92
CA LYS A 103 18.99 -9.40 -8.62
C LYS A 103 18.02 -9.34 -7.46
N ARG A 104 18.29 -8.42 -6.52
CA ARG A 104 17.32 -8.02 -5.51
C ARG A 104 16.30 -7.10 -6.16
N VAL A 105 15.02 -7.36 -5.88
CA VAL A 105 13.90 -6.64 -6.50
C VAL A 105 12.87 -6.19 -5.47
N LEU A 106 12.19 -5.08 -5.79
CA LEU A 106 10.91 -4.70 -5.23
C LEU A 106 9.80 -5.05 -6.22
N VAL A 107 8.68 -5.58 -5.73
CA VAL A 107 7.54 -5.92 -6.58
C VAL A 107 6.52 -4.80 -6.58
N GLU A 108 6.14 -4.35 -7.78
CA GLU A 108 5.00 -3.44 -7.96
C GLU A 108 3.71 -4.20 -7.60
N PRO A 109 2.91 -3.72 -6.62
CA PRO A 109 1.77 -4.48 -6.14
C PRO A 109 0.57 -4.46 -7.10
N CYS A 110 0.49 -3.47 -7.99
CA CYS A 110 -0.58 -3.31 -8.97
C CYS A 110 -0.15 -3.89 -10.32
N LEU A 111 -0.60 -5.11 -10.63
CA LEU A 111 -0.15 -5.87 -11.79
C LEU A 111 -0.97 -5.56 -13.02
N ARG A 112 -0.30 -5.33 -14.16
CA ARG A 112 -0.90 -5.15 -15.50
C ARG A 112 -0.70 -6.36 -16.41
N GLU A 113 0.08 -7.32 -15.94
CA GLU A 113 0.36 -8.59 -16.60
C GLU A 113 0.40 -9.70 -15.56
N ALA A 114 -0.20 -10.83 -15.85
CA ALA A 114 -0.13 -12.04 -15.04
C ALA A 114 -0.30 -13.26 -15.92
N ASN A 115 0.28 -14.39 -15.53
CA ASN A 115 0.20 -15.65 -16.27
C ASN A 115 0.71 -15.56 -17.72
N GLY A 116 1.58 -14.58 -18.03
CA GLY A 116 2.13 -14.35 -19.35
C GLY A 116 1.23 -13.57 -20.32
N GLU A 117 0.13 -12.97 -19.81
CA GLU A 117 -0.84 -12.24 -20.61
C GLU A 117 -1.11 -10.84 -20.00
N PRO A 118 -1.32 -9.80 -20.84
CA PRO A 118 -1.79 -8.51 -20.39
C PRO A 118 -3.17 -8.62 -19.72
N LEU A 119 -3.37 -7.93 -18.62
CA LEU A 119 -4.63 -7.90 -17.90
C LEU A 119 -5.55 -6.78 -18.44
N VAL A 120 -6.82 -7.10 -18.67
CA VAL A 120 -7.85 -6.11 -19.03
C VAL A 120 -8.11 -5.14 -17.87
N SER A 121 -8.17 -5.67 -16.66
CA SER A 121 -8.22 -4.89 -15.43
C SER A 121 -7.02 -5.26 -14.57
N PRO A 122 -6.30 -4.29 -13.98
CA PRO A 122 -5.16 -4.58 -13.12
C PRO A 122 -5.55 -5.50 -11.96
N TRP A 123 -4.63 -6.40 -11.59
CA TRP A 123 -4.71 -7.22 -10.39
C TRP A 123 -3.89 -6.59 -9.27
N TYR A 124 -4.17 -7.02 -8.06
CA TYR A 124 -3.36 -6.67 -6.89
C TYR A 124 -2.76 -7.94 -6.30
N ILE A 125 -1.43 -7.98 -6.17
CA ILE A 125 -0.72 -9.15 -5.64
C ILE A 125 -1.16 -9.40 -4.19
N GLY A 126 -1.40 -10.67 -3.85
CA GLY A 126 -1.98 -11.07 -2.56
C GLY A 126 -3.52 -10.98 -2.50
N SER A 127 -4.19 -10.58 -3.59
CA SER A 127 -5.64 -10.57 -3.75
C SER A 127 -6.06 -11.45 -4.94
N GLU A 128 -5.94 -10.95 -6.18
CA GLU A 128 -6.29 -11.71 -7.39
C GLU A 128 -5.30 -12.85 -7.71
N CYS A 129 -4.07 -12.77 -7.21
CA CYS A 129 -3.05 -13.80 -7.31
C CYS A 129 -2.31 -13.96 -5.97
N ASP A 130 -1.48 -14.99 -5.85
CA ASP A 130 -0.69 -15.22 -4.63
C ASP A 130 0.37 -14.16 -4.43
N GLY A 131 0.62 -13.83 -3.16
CA GLY A 131 1.51 -12.77 -2.71
C GLY A 131 2.68 -13.27 -1.86
N GLY A 132 3.25 -12.34 -1.09
CA GLY A 132 4.56 -12.48 -0.44
C GLY A 132 4.56 -13.10 0.96
N PHE A 133 3.43 -13.53 1.53
CA PHE A 133 3.47 -14.26 2.81
C PHE A 133 3.82 -15.74 2.58
N ALA A 134 4.94 -15.95 1.88
CA ALA A 134 5.52 -17.24 1.50
C ALA A 134 7.02 -17.11 1.24
N ASP A 135 7.75 -18.23 1.26
CA ASP A 135 9.19 -18.24 0.92
C ASP A 135 9.45 -17.86 -0.55
N TYR A 136 8.50 -18.16 -1.46
CA TYR A 136 8.63 -17.88 -2.89
C TYR A 136 7.32 -17.36 -3.48
N VAL A 137 7.46 -16.50 -4.51
CA VAL A 137 6.33 -15.97 -5.28
C VAL A 137 6.74 -15.82 -6.74
N THR A 138 5.79 -16.00 -7.67
CA THR A 138 5.97 -15.67 -9.09
C THR A 138 5.25 -14.37 -9.44
N VAL A 139 5.86 -13.57 -10.31
CA VAL A 139 5.27 -12.35 -10.84
C VAL A 139 5.79 -12.10 -12.24
N ALA A 140 5.02 -11.43 -13.11
CA ALA A 140 5.52 -11.02 -14.42
C ALA A 140 6.77 -10.14 -14.26
N ALA A 141 7.83 -10.42 -15.02
CA ALA A 141 9.15 -9.79 -14.87
C ALA A 141 9.10 -8.25 -14.89
N ARG A 142 8.17 -7.67 -15.68
CA ARG A 142 7.98 -6.23 -15.75
C ARG A 142 7.57 -5.55 -14.43
N HIS A 143 7.05 -6.33 -13.47
CA HIS A 143 6.63 -5.86 -12.14
C HIS A 143 7.68 -6.14 -11.06
N ALA A 144 8.80 -6.81 -11.40
CA ALA A 144 9.95 -7.03 -10.53
C ALA A 144 11.02 -5.98 -10.84
N TYR A 145 11.09 -4.94 -10.03
CA TYR A 145 12.02 -3.82 -10.23
C TYR A 145 13.33 -4.06 -9.48
N PRO A 146 14.45 -4.26 -10.18
CA PRO A 146 15.77 -4.32 -9.55
C PRO A 146 16.02 -3.08 -8.70
N ILE A 147 16.66 -3.27 -7.54
CA ILE A 147 16.97 -2.18 -6.61
C ILE A 147 18.41 -2.31 -6.09
N ASP A 148 19.16 -1.21 -6.19
CA ASP A 148 20.50 -1.06 -5.62
C ASP A 148 20.41 -0.18 -4.35
N SER A 149 20.44 -0.81 -3.19
CA SER A 149 20.29 -0.13 -1.91
C SER A 149 21.00 -0.89 -0.79
N SER A 150 21.52 -0.16 0.18
CA SER A 150 22.12 -0.73 1.40
C SER A 150 21.07 -1.10 2.46
N LEU A 151 19.79 -0.77 2.24
CA LEU A 151 18.70 -1.12 3.15
C LEU A 151 18.51 -2.64 3.20
N SER A 152 18.08 -3.16 4.35
CA SER A 152 17.68 -4.55 4.51
C SER A 152 16.40 -4.88 3.71
N ASP A 153 16.14 -6.17 3.47
CA ASP A 153 14.90 -6.59 2.79
C ASP A 153 13.66 -6.19 3.58
N ALA A 154 13.69 -6.23 4.92
CA ALA A 154 12.62 -5.77 5.78
C ALA A 154 12.34 -4.27 5.63
N GLU A 155 13.39 -3.44 5.56
CA GLU A 155 13.24 -2.01 5.30
C GLU A 155 12.69 -1.77 3.89
N LEU A 156 13.20 -2.46 2.89
CA LEU A 156 12.76 -2.35 1.50
C LEU A 156 11.31 -2.82 1.31
N ALA A 157 10.89 -3.90 1.96
CA ALA A 157 9.50 -4.38 1.94
C ALA A 157 8.52 -3.42 2.66
N SER A 158 8.99 -2.36 3.31
CA SER A 158 8.12 -1.32 3.87
C SER A 158 7.60 -0.32 2.85
N PHE A 159 8.16 -0.29 1.63
CA PHE A 159 7.84 0.73 0.62
C PHE A 159 6.70 0.36 -0.35
N PRO A 160 6.64 -0.83 -1.00
CA PRO A 160 5.91 -1.02 -2.25
C PRO A 160 4.47 -0.52 -2.24
N CYS A 161 3.60 -1.04 -1.38
CA CYS A 161 2.18 -0.66 -1.33
C CYS A 161 1.98 0.77 -0.83
N SER A 162 2.55 1.09 0.34
CA SER A 162 2.28 2.37 1.01
C SER A 162 2.83 3.56 0.25
N TYR A 163 4.08 3.47 -0.21
CA TYR A 163 4.71 4.60 -0.89
C TYR A 163 4.24 4.71 -2.34
N SER A 164 3.97 3.60 -3.05
CA SER A 164 3.40 3.69 -4.39
C SER A 164 1.99 4.27 -4.38
N THR A 165 1.17 3.92 -3.39
CA THR A 165 -0.15 4.53 -3.19
C THR A 165 -0.02 6.03 -2.95
N ALA A 166 0.86 6.45 -2.04
CA ALA A 166 1.09 7.86 -1.74
C ALA A 166 1.63 8.62 -2.97
N GLU A 167 2.62 8.06 -3.68
CA GLU A 167 3.17 8.65 -4.90
C GLU A 167 2.11 8.82 -5.99
N ASN A 168 1.23 7.82 -6.15
CA ASN A 168 0.12 7.87 -7.08
C ASN A 168 -0.90 8.96 -6.72
N MET A 169 -1.24 9.09 -5.43
CA MET A 169 -2.14 10.15 -4.94
C MET A 169 -1.56 11.53 -5.22
N LEU A 170 -0.28 11.75 -4.89
CA LEU A 170 0.39 13.03 -5.13
C LEU A 170 0.53 13.34 -6.63
N THR A 171 0.75 12.32 -7.46
CA THR A 171 0.83 12.46 -8.93
C THR A 171 -0.53 12.85 -9.51
N ARG A 172 -1.61 12.15 -9.14
CA ARG A 172 -2.97 12.46 -9.60
C ARG A 172 -3.48 13.80 -9.10
N ALA A 173 -3.12 14.17 -7.87
CA ALA A 173 -3.38 15.50 -7.34
C ALA A 173 -2.45 16.57 -7.92
N GLN A 174 -1.51 16.22 -8.79
CA GLN A 174 -0.56 17.15 -9.42
C GLN A 174 0.18 18.04 -8.41
N VAL A 175 0.65 17.44 -7.32
CA VAL A 175 1.34 18.16 -6.24
C VAL A 175 2.67 18.73 -6.70
N THR A 176 2.90 20.00 -6.41
CA THR A 176 4.11 20.76 -6.70
C THR A 176 4.69 21.42 -5.44
N GLU A 177 5.85 22.05 -5.57
CA GLU A 177 6.52 22.80 -4.48
C GLU A 177 5.72 24.01 -3.97
N ASN A 178 4.75 24.48 -4.73
CA ASN A 178 3.94 25.64 -4.34
C ASN A 178 2.68 25.27 -3.55
N ASP A 179 2.44 23.97 -3.34
CA ASP A 179 1.23 23.49 -2.71
C ASP A 179 1.36 23.37 -1.18
N THR A 180 0.27 23.69 -0.49
CA THR A 180 0.04 23.32 0.89
C THR A 180 -0.93 22.13 0.94
N LEU A 181 -0.50 21.01 1.51
CA LEU A 181 -1.28 19.79 1.61
C LEU A 181 -1.81 19.59 3.02
N LEU A 182 -3.04 19.07 3.13
CA LEU A 182 -3.51 18.41 4.35
C LEU A 182 -3.52 16.90 4.08
N ILE A 183 -2.92 16.12 5.00
CA ILE A 183 -2.89 14.65 4.94
C ILE A 183 -3.63 14.08 6.14
N THR A 184 -4.73 13.35 5.92
CA THR A 184 -5.42 12.62 6.97
C THR A 184 -4.79 11.25 7.21
N GLY A 185 -4.98 10.67 8.41
CA GLY A 185 -4.36 9.38 8.74
C GLY A 185 -2.83 9.39 8.61
N ALA A 186 -2.21 10.54 8.85
CA ALA A 186 -0.83 10.87 8.51
C ALA A 186 0.23 9.97 9.18
N SER A 187 -0.07 9.33 10.30
CA SER A 187 0.85 8.42 11.01
C SER A 187 0.81 6.96 10.53
N GLY A 188 -0.10 6.61 9.62
CA GLY A 188 -0.16 5.29 8.99
C GLY A 188 0.88 5.13 7.86
N GLY A 189 1.00 3.93 7.31
CA GLY A 189 1.98 3.63 6.25
C GLY A 189 1.87 4.58 5.05
N VAL A 190 0.68 4.73 4.46
CA VAL A 190 0.46 5.64 3.31
C VAL A 190 0.60 7.10 3.70
N GLY A 191 0.06 7.50 4.87
CA GLY A 191 0.12 8.89 5.34
C GLY A 191 1.54 9.36 5.60
N SER A 192 2.36 8.56 6.27
CA SER A 192 3.77 8.87 6.53
C SER A 192 4.61 8.87 5.25
N ALA A 193 4.30 7.99 4.30
CA ALA A 193 4.89 8.01 2.97
C ALA A 193 4.53 9.31 2.21
N ALA A 194 3.24 9.72 2.27
CA ALA A 194 2.78 10.94 1.62
C ALA A 194 3.47 12.20 2.17
N ILE A 195 3.74 12.25 3.48
CA ILE A 195 4.52 13.34 4.10
C ILE A 195 5.91 13.42 3.45
N GLN A 196 6.65 12.31 3.43
CA GLN A 196 8.02 12.29 2.90
C GLN A 196 8.05 12.62 1.39
N LEU A 197 7.16 12.04 0.61
CA LEU A 197 7.07 12.23 -0.83
C LEU A 197 6.63 13.67 -1.20
N ALA A 198 5.69 14.26 -0.45
CA ALA A 198 5.32 15.67 -0.62
C ALA A 198 6.48 16.60 -0.26
N LYS A 199 7.22 16.28 0.81
CA LYS A 199 8.42 17.00 1.21
C LYS A 199 9.52 16.91 0.15
N ALA A 200 9.73 15.74 -0.45
CA ALA A 200 10.69 15.56 -1.55
C ALA A 200 10.30 16.39 -2.80
N ARG A 201 9.02 16.72 -2.98
CA ARG A 201 8.52 17.65 -4.01
C ARG A 201 8.67 19.15 -3.62
N GLY A 202 9.08 19.44 -2.38
CA GLY A 202 9.17 20.82 -1.88
C GLY A 202 7.86 21.38 -1.32
N ALA A 203 6.78 20.61 -1.28
CA ALA A 203 5.47 21.05 -0.82
C ALA A 203 5.42 21.24 0.71
N SER A 204 4.50 22.09 1.19
CA SER A 204 4.21 22.27 2.61
C SER A 204 3.15 21.28 3.08
N VAL A 205 3.39 20.62 4.22
CA VAL A 205 2.54 19.53 4.71
C VAL A 205 1.96 19.83 6.09
N ILE A 206 0.63 19.75 6.17
CA ILE A 206 -0.15 19.74 7.42
C ILE A 206 -0.63 18.29 7.64
N ALA A 207 -0.20 17.65 8.71
CA ALA A 207 -0.50 16.26 9.03
C ALA A 207 -1.57 16.16 10.10
N VAL A 208 -2.62 15.35 9.88
CA VAL A 208 -3.64 15.05 10.91
C VAL A 208 -3.34 13.68 11.52
N ALA A 209 -3.06 13.66 12.82
CA ALA A 209 -2.73 12.44 13.58
C ALA A 209 -3.33 12.47 15.00
N SER A 210 -3.27 11.35 15.72
CA SER A 210 -3.59 11.36 17.15
C SER A 210 -2.57 12.19 17.95
N GLY A 211 -2.97 12.73 19.09
CA GLY A 211 -2.09 13.55 19.94
C GLY A 211 -0.76 12.85 20.28
N ALA A 212 -0.80 11.54 20.57
CA ALA A 212 0.38 10.73 20.86
C ALA A 212 1.37 10.57 19.67
N LYS A 213 0.92 10.83 18.44
CA LYS A 213 1.71 10.63 17.21
C LYS A 213 2.11 11.95 16.51
N GLN A 214 1.81 13.11 17.12
CA GLN A 214 2.16 14.40 16.52
C GLN A 214 3.66 14.53 16.27
N GLN A 215 4.50 14.18 17.24
CA GLN A 215 5.94 14.27 17.06
C GLN A 215 6.43 13.37 15.92
N SER A 216 5.90 12.15 15.79
CA SER A 216 6.33 11.23 14.74
C SER A 216 6.00 11.71 13.33
N VAL A 217 4.89 12.44 13.13
CA VAL A 217 4.58 13.01 11.81
C VAL A 217 5.41 14.27 11.51
N LEU A 218 5.80 15.05 12.54
CA LEU A 218 6.76 16.15 12.38
C LEU A 218 8.15 15.62 12.05
N ASP A 219 8.59 14.54 12.70
CA ASP A 219 9.88 13.88 12.42
C ASP A 219 9.91 13.27 10.99
N ALA A 220 8.75 12.82 10.48
CA ALA A 220 8.59 12.37 9.10
C ALA A 220 8.68 13.52 8.08
N GLY A 221 8.65 14.79 8.51
CA GLY A 221 8.83 15.97 7.67
C GLY A 221 7.61 16.88 7.52
N ALA A 222 6.51 16.65 8.24
CA ALA A 222 5.38 17.57 8.23
C ALA A 222 5.77 18.94 8.80
N ASN A 223 5.23 20.01 8.22
CA ASN A 223 5.47 21.38 8.68
C ASN A 223 4.61 21.73 9.91
N ARG A 224 3.42 21.12 9.99
CA ARG A 224 2.48 21.28 11.11
C ARG A 224 1.76 19.96 11.37
N ALA A 225 1.47 19.68 12.63
CA ALA A 225 0.66 18.54 13.06
C ALA A 225 -0.61 19.04 13.75
N LEU A 226 -1.77 18.53 13.31
CA LEU A 226 -3.08 18.77 13.91
C LEU A 226 -3.56 17.50 14.63
N ILE A 227 -4.31 17.71 15.71
CA ILE A 227 -4.90 16.60 16.46
C ILE A 227 -6.18 16.13 15.76
N ARG A 228 -6.25 14.83 15.47
CA ARG A 228 -7.47 14.21 14.95
C ARG A 228 -8.63 14.40 15.93
N GLY A 229 -9.76 14.83 15.41
CA GLY A 229 -10.99 15.12 16.19
C GLY A 229 -11.14 16.58 16.57
N ASN A 230 -10.13 17.44 16.36
CA ASN A 230 -10.33 18.88 16.41
C ASN A 230 -10.99 19.35 15.11
N SER A 231 -11.80 20.40 15.17
CA SER A 231 -12.36 21.04 13.97
C SER A 231 -11.24 21.61 13.10
N LEU A 232 -11.18 21.17 11.84
CA LEU A 232 -10.23 21.69 10.86
C LEU A 232 -10.50 23.16 10.53
N HIS A 233 -11.77 23.56 10.55
CA HIS A 233 -12.17 24.95 10.35
C HIS A 233 -11.61 25.87 11.43
N ASP A 234 -11.68 25.47 12.71
CA ASP A 234 -11.17 26.27 13.81
C ASP A 234 -9.64 26.37 13.79
N GLU A 235 -8.98 25.31 13.32
CA GLU A 235 -7.51 25.22 13.27
C GLU A 235 -6.91 25.95 12.05
N LEU A 236 -7.60 25.99 10.91
CA LEU A 236 -7.07 26.43 9.64
C LEU A 236 -7.88 27.54 8.99
N GLY A 237 -9.19 27.62 9.24
CA GLY A 237 -10.13 28.42 8.48
C GLY A 237 -10.49 27.79 7.13
N ASP A 238 -11.42 28.42 6.40
CA ASP A 238 -11.80 28.00 5.06
C ASP A 238 -10.70 28.32 4.03
N ASN A 239 -10.67 27.54 2.95
CA ASN A 239 -9.75 27.77 1.82
C ASN A 239 -8.26 27.82 2.20
N ALA A 240 -7.85 27.03 3.17
CA ALA A 240 -6.51 27.06 3.74
C ALA A 240 -5.48 26.21 2.99
N VAL A 241 -5.92 25.18 2.24
CA VAL A 241 -5.03 24.23 1.60
C VAL A 241 -5.33 24.03 0.11
N ASP A 242 -4.31 23.66 -0.64
CA ASP A 242 -4.37 23.38 -2.09
C ASP A 242 -4.82 21.99 -2.40
N VAL A 243 -4.38 21.05 -1.57
CA VAL A 243 -4.57 19.61 -1.76
C VAL A 243 -4.94 18.95 -0.45
N VAL A 244 -5.90 18.02 -0.53
CA VAL A 244 -6.18 17.06 0.54
C VAL A 244 -5.83 15.67 0.05
N ILE A 245 -5.00 14.95 0.83
CA ILE A 245 -4.70 13.53 0.67
C ILE A 245 -5.46 12.80 1.78
N ASP A 246 -6.53 12.11 1.41
CA ASP A 246 -7.43 11.49 2.37
C ASP A 246 -7.32 9.97 2.40
N LEU A 247 -7.15 9.45 3.60
CA LEU A 247 -7.02 8.01 3.91
C LEU A 247 -8.08 7.56 4.93
N VAL A 248 -8.96 8.47 5.35
CA VAL A 248 -9.83 8.29 6.51
C VAL A 248 -11.30 8.26 6.13
N GLY A 249 -11.79 9.21 5.32
CA GLY A 249 -13.22 9.37 5.06
C GLY A 249 -14.00 9.70 6.34
N GLY A 250 -15.23 9.15 6.46
CA GLY A 250 -16.05 9.25 7.67
C GLY A 250 -16.86 10.54 7.80
N GLU A 251 -17.42 10.78 8.99
CA GLU A 251 -18.39 11.86 9.24
C GLU A 251 -17.79 13.26 9.11
N ASP A 252 -16.51 13.44 9.44
CA ASP A 252 -15.83 14.75 9.37
C ASP A 252 -15.41 15.13 7.93
N TRP A 253 -15.69 14.26 6.95
CA TRP A 253 -15.27 14.45 5.56
C TRP A 253 -15.71 15.78 4.92
N PRO A 254 -16.93 16.36 5.18
CA PRO A 254 -17.32 17.65 4.62
C PRO A 254 -16.37 18.81 5.00
N GLU A 255 -15.73 18.77 6.18
CA GLU A 255 -14.76 19.80 6.57
C GLU A 255 -13.55 19.83 5.64
N LEU A 256 -13.14 18.68 5.09
CA LEU A 256 -12.02 18.59 4.15
C LEU A 256 -12.27 19.43 2.89
N LEU A 257 -13.52 19.52 2.44
CA LEU A 257 -13.89 20.32 1.26
C LEU A 257 -13.98 21.81 1.58
N ASN A 258 -14.35 22.16 2.81
CA ASN A 258 -14.43 23.56 3.23
C ASN A 258 -13.04 24.19 3.34
N ILE A 259 -12.06 23.47 3.88
CA ILE A 259 -10.68 23.93 3.97
C ILE A 259 -9.92 23.93 2.64
N LEU A 260 -10.39 23.16 1.63
CA LEU A 260 -9.88 23.25 0.25
C LEU A 260 -10.25 24.60 -0.37
N ARG A 261 -9.28 25.27 -0.93
CA ARG A 261 -9.50 26.53 -1.67
C ARG A 261 -10.19 26.29 -3.03
N PRO A 262 -10.66 27.35 -3.69
CA PRO A 262 -11.08 27.25 -5.10
C PRO A 262 -9.98 26.61 -5.97
N PHE A 263 -10.39 25.74 -6.91
CA PHE A 263 -9.54 24.89 -7.73
C PHE A 263 -8.71 23.86 -6.94
N GLY A 264 -9.01 23.66 -5.66
CA GLY A 264 -8.36 22.69 -4.79
C GLY A 264 -8.57 21.24 -5.27
N ARG A 265 -7.64 20.37 -4.89
CA ARG A 265 -7.58 18.97 -5.36
C ARG A 265 -7.69 18.02 -4.19
N TYR A 266 -8.62 17.08 -4.29
CA TYR A 266 -8.85 16.03 -3.30
C TYR A 266 -8.47 14.67 -3.90
N ALA A 267 -7.62 13.92 -3.23
CA ALA A 267 -7.25 12.56 -3.62
C ALA A 267 -7.53 11.58 -2.47
N VAL A 268 -8.19 10.47 -2.78
CA VAL A 268 -8.59 9.45 -1.79
C VAL A 268 -8.09 8.07 -2.18
N SER A 269 -7.58 7.33 -1.19
CA SER A 269 -7.17 5.92 -1.34
C SER A 269 -7.46 5.08 -0.09
N GLY A 270 -8.34 5.54 0.79
CA GLY A 270 -8.72 4.82 2.01
C GLY A 270 -9.94 5.45 2.68
N ALA A 271 -10.64 4.67 3.48
CA ALA A 271 -11.86 5.10 4.18
C ALA A 271 -12.00 4.36 5.53
N ILE A 272 -10.97 4.43 6.36
CA ILE A 272 -10.90 3.65 7.62
C ILE A 272 -11.92 4.09 8.68
N ALA A 273 -12.44 5.31 8.58
CA ALA A 273 -13.51 5.82 9.47
C ALA A 273 -14.92 5.65 8.86
N GLY A 274 -15.01 5.14 7.63
CA GLY A 274 -16.26 4.87 6.94
C GLY A 274 -16.22 5.30 5.48
N PRO A 275 -16.77 4.48 4.56
CA PRO A 275 -16.72 4.74 3.12
C PRO A 275 -17.87 5.62 2.61
N ILE A 276 -18.91 5.85 3.42
CA ILE A 276 -20.07 6.66 3.04
C ILE A 276 -19.92 8.06 3.64
N VAL A 277 -19.99 9.07 2.78
CA VAL A 277 -19.79 10.47 3.15
C VAL A 277 -20.88 11.34 2.52
N GLU A 278 -21.21 12.47 3.17
CA GLU A 278 -22.14 13.46 2.62
C GLU A 278 -21.40 14.47 1.75
N LEU A 279 -21.93 14.76 0.57
CA LEU A 279 -21.40 15.75 -0.36
C LEU A 279 -22.43 16.83 -0.68
N ASP A 280 -22.20 18.07 -0.24
CA ASP A 280 -22.89 19.22 -0.79
C ASP A 280 -22.28 19.60 -2.15
N LEU A 281 -22.99 19.31 -3.24
CA LEU A 281 -22.52 19.59 -4.59
C LEU A 281 -22.21 21.07 -4.81
N ARG A 282 -22.82 21.99 -4.06
CA ARG A 282 -22.51 23.43 -4.15
C ARG A 282 -21.08 23.72 -3.70
N THR A 283 -20.59 23.06 -2.67
CA THR A 283 -19.20 23.18 -2.24
C THR A 283 -18.24 22.75 -3.34
N LEU A 284 -18.55 21.65 -4.02
CA LEU A 284 -17.74 21.12 -5.11
C LEU A 284 -17.70 22.07 -6.31
N TYR A 285 -18.89 22.43 -6.88
CA TYR A 285 -18.91 23.17 -8.16
C TYR A 285 -18.67 24.68 -8.00
N LEU A 286 -19.02 25.30 -6.87
CA LEU A 286 -18.76 26.73 -6.66
C LEU A 286 -17.29 27.04 -6.38
N LYS A 287 -16.51 26.03 -5.99
CA LYS A 287 -15.06 26.13 -5.81
C LYS A 287 -14.26 25.47 -6.95
N ASP A 288 -14.92 24.96 -8.00
CA ASP A 288 -14.24 24.22 -9.09
C ASP A 288 -13.26 23.16 -8.59
N GLN A 289 -13.60 22.45 -7.49
CA GLN A 289 -12.76 21.44 -6.89
C GLN A 289 -12.63 20.19 -7.77
N ARG A 290 -11.52 19.49 -7.69
CA ARG A 290 -11.25 18.26 -8.44
C ARG A 290 -11.03 17.08 -7.52
N PHE A 291 -11.70 15.95 -7.80
CA PHE A 291 -11.61 14.73 -7.02
C PHE A 291 -10.93 13.62 -7.81
N ALA A 292 -10.00 12.91 -7.16
CA ALA A 292 -9.29 11.77 -7.71
C ALA A 292 -9.41 10.56 -6.79
N GLY A 293 -10.00 9.48 -7.30
CA GLY A 293 -9.88 8.15 -6.69
C GLY A 293 -8.54 7.52 -7.07
N CYS A 294 -7.82 6.96 -6.11
CA CYS A 294 -6.44 6.52 -6.30
C CYS A 294 -6.25 5.07 -5.86
N THR A 295 -6.39 4.12 -6.78
CA THR A 295 -6.21 2.68 -6.53
C THR A 295 -5.21 2.08 -7.51
N VAL A 296 -5.48 2.12 -8.83
CA VAL A 296 -4.57 1.65 -9.86
C VAL A 296 -3.43 2.65 -10.01
N LEU A 297 -2.20 2.17 -9.96
CA LEU A 297 -1.02 3.02 -10.12
C LEU A 297 -0.92 3.53 -11.57
N ASP A 298 -0.64 4.81 -11.75
CA ASP A 298 -0.31 5.36 -13.05
C ASP A 298 1.07 4.85 -13.51
N GLU A 299 1.28 4.75 -14.82
CA GLU A 299 2.57 4.31 -15.36
C GLU A 299 3.72 5.19 -14.88
N GLY A 300 4.84 4.56 -14.56
CA GLY A 300 6.03 5.25 -14.06
C GLY A 300 5.99 5.62 -12.57
N VAL A 301 4.85 5.45 -11.86
CA VAL A 301 4.80 5.70 -10.40
C VAL A 301 5.81 4.83 -9.66
N PHE A 302 5.81 3.53 -9.94
CA PHE A 302 6.67 2.60 -9.20
C PHE A 302 8.16 2.76 -9.56
N SER A 303 8.48 2.99 -10.83
CA SER A 303 9.88 3.24 -11.23
C SER A 303 10.43 4.54 -10.63
N ARG A 304 9.62 5.61 -10.53
CA ARG A 304 10.02 6.83 -9.81
C ARG A 304 10.27 6.56 -8.33
N LEU A 305 9.41 5.74 -7.70
CA LEU A 305 9.58 5.35 -6.30
C LEU A 305 10.91 4.63 -6.07
N VAL A 306 11.26 3.64 -6.90
CA VAL A 306 12.56 2.95 -6.85
C VAL A 306 13.70 3.95 -6.91
N GLY A 307 13.67 4.89 -7.86
CA GLY A 307 14.70 5.92 -7.96
C GLY A 307 14.80 6.85 -6.73
N LEU A 308 13.68 7.15 -6.06
CA LEU A 308 13.70 7.94 -4.80
C LEU A 308 14.33 7.14 -3.64
N ILE A 309 14.08 5.84 -3.57
CA ILE A 309 14.69 4.95 -2.57
C ILE A 309 16.20 4.87 -2.78
N GLU A 310 16.66 4.63 -4.02
CA GLU A 310 18.07 4.50 -4.35
C GLU A 310 18.88 5.77 -4.07
N ARG A 311 18.29 6.94 -4.28
CA ARG A 311 18.91 8.24 -3.94
C ARG A 311 18.85 8.57 -2.45
N GLY A 312 18.09 7.83 -1.64
CA GLY A 312 17.89 8.13 -0.23
C GLY A 312 17.02 9.36 0.04
N ASP A 313 16.20 9.79 -0.94
CA ASP A 313 15.29 10.94 -0.83
C ASP A 313 14.14 10.65 0.15
N ILE A 314 13.83 9.38 0.35
CA ILE A 314 12.83 8.87 1.29
C ILE A 314 13.43 7.74 2.13
N LYS A 315 12.88 7.56 3.34
CA LYS A 315 13.42 6.60 4.32
C LYS A 315 12.36 5.57 4.72
N PRO A 316 12.74 4.31 4.98
CA PRO A 316 11.82 3.31 5.49
C PRO A 316 11.35 3.72 6.90
N LEU A 317 10.07 3.53 7.19
CA LEU A 317 9.51 3.67 8.53
C LEU A 317 9.11 2.29 9.04
N LEU A 318 10.09 1.41 9.23
CA LEU A 318 9.89 0.07 9.77
C LEU A 318 9.68 0.18 11.29
N ALA A 319 8.48 -0.20 11.76
CA ALA A 319 8.15 -0.19 13.18
C ALA A 319 8.56 -1.50 13.86
N ARG A 320 8.29 -2.65 13.24
CA ARG A 320 8.62 -3.98 13.77
C ARG A 320 8.59 -5.04 12.68
N SER A 321 9.46 -6.05 12.82
CA SER A 321 9.45 -7.29 12.03
C SER A 321 8.93 -8.47 12.84
N PHE A 322 8.33 -9.44 12.15
CA PHE A 322 7.81 -10.69 12.71
C PHE A 322 8.21 -11.86 11.81
N PRO A 323 8.40 -13.08 12.34
CA PRO A 323 8.57 -14.26 11.51
C PRO A 323 7.24 -14.63 10.79
N LEU A 324 7.34 -15.42 9.72
CA LEU A 324 6.18 -15.79 8.89
C LEU A 324 5.07 -16.47 9.72
N GLU A 325 5.43 -17.37 10.61
CA GLU A 325 4.51 -18.13 11.46
C GLU A 325 3.67 -17.22 12.38
N SER A 326 4.17 -16.01 12.67
CA SER A 326 3.51 -15.02 13.53
C SER A 326 2.63 -14.02 12.75
N LEU A 327 2.27 -14.28 11.48
CA LEU A 327 1.45 -13.35 10.68
C LEU A 327 0.14 -12.97 11.38
N SER A 328 -0.52 -13.92 12.03
CA SER A 328 -1.77 -13.67 12.78
C SER A 328 -1.55 -12.70 13.95
N GLU A 329 -0.47 -12.88 14.73
CA GLU A 329 -0.06 -11.95 15.80
C GLU A 329 0.30 -10.57 15.23
N ALA A 330 1.04 -10.55 14.12
CA ALA A 330 1.44 -9.31 13.47
C ALA A 330 0.23 -8.51 12.94
N GLN A 331 -0.79 -9.18 12.40
CA GLN A 331 -2.04 -8.52 12.00
C GLN A 331 -2.86 -8.02 13.21
N ALA A 332 -2.87 -8.76 14.33
CA ALA A 332 -3.50 -8.29 15.56
C ALA A 332 -2.79 -7.02 16.09
N PHE A 333 -1.46 -7.04 16.16
CA PHE A 333 -0.67 -5.86 16.52
C PHE A 333 -0.89 -4.68 15.55
N PHE A 334 -1.06 -4.97 14.25
CA PHE A 334 -1.38 -3.95 13.25
C PHE A 334 -2.72 -3.25 13.53
N LEU A 335 -3.72 -3.99 13.99
CA LEU A 335 -5.06 -3.45 14.31
C LEU A 335 -5.07 -2.57 15.56
N ASP A 336 -4.16 -2.78 16.52
CA ASP A 336 -4.03 -1.93 17.72
C ASP A 336 -3.62 -0.50 17.40
N LYS A 337 -3.04 -0.25 16.21
CA LYS A 337 -2.61 1.07 15.72
C LYS A 337 -1.72 1.87 16.69
N GLN A 338 -0.96 1.17 17.56
CA GLN A 338 -0.08 1.81 18.57
C GLN A 338 1.31 2.20 18.03
N PHE A 339 1.58 1.94 16.76
CA PHE A 339 2.86 2.23 16.08
C PHE A 339 2.69 3.29 14.99
N THR A 340 3.81 3.82 14.51
CA THR A 340 3.89 4.67 13.30
C THR A 340 4.71 3.93 12.24
N GLY A 341 4.30 4.02 10.98
CA GLY A 341 5.00 3.36 9.87
C GLY A 341 4.45 1.97 9.53
N LYS A 342 5.34 1.00 9.31
CA LYS A 342 5.04 -0.31 8.72
C LYS A 342 5.44 -1.47 9.63
N LEU A 343 4.67 -2.56 9.54
CA LEU A 343 5.04 -3.88 10.05
C LEU A 343 5.43 -4.78 8.88
N VAL A 344 6.38 -5.67 9.09
CA VAL A 344 6.94 -6.53 8.05
C VAL A 344 7.07 -7.96 8.56
N ILE A 345 6.75 -8.93 7.71
CA ILE A 345 7.12 -10.33 7.86
C ILE A 345 8.52 -10.49 7.26
N ASP A 346 9.47 -10.93 8.06
CA ASP A 346 10.86 -11.17 7.67
C ASP A 346 11.10 -12.68 7.62
N MET A 347 11.45 -13.19 6.45
CA MET A 347 11.60 -14.65 6.22
C MET A 347 12.87 -15.21 6.85
N GLY A 348 13.77 -14.34 7.31
CA GLY A 348 15.02 -14.71 7.99
C GLY A 348 14.91 -14.85 9.52
N LEU A 349 13.76 -14.50 10.11
CA LEU A 349 13.51 -14.60 11.56
C LEU A 349 13.03 -15.97 12.01
#